data_4ca9c5a33f707db92e7fe629e7f9db61
#
_entry.id   4ca9c5a33f707db92e7fe629e7f9db61
#
_cell.length_a   1.000
_cell.length_b   1.000
_cell.length_c   1.000
_cell.angle_alpha   90.00
_cell.angle_beta   90.00
_cell.angle_gamma   90.00
#
_symmetry.space_group_name_H-M   'P 1'
#
loop_
_entity.id
_entity.type
_entity.pdbx_description
1 polymer ?
#
loop_
_entity_poly.entity_id
_entity_poly.type
_entity_poly.pdbx_seq_one_letter_code
_entity_poly.pdbx_strand_id
1 'polypeptide(L)'
;IRDSHCDLRPPYATCCFAGEETPECVLFDGPTVDFNVIWRRDAISITVERRAMHGSLWCVPEPGVSWFVYLLSGSLMVKDDPHGPQCVPGDGLWLQPEAGAPRLMLEAYGEALWLKIDRPHRCAHRIWRRAARIRFPRRPVFPD
;
A
#
# COMPACT_ATOMS: atom_id res chain seq x y z
N ILE A 1 7.53 -26.77 -16.69
CA ILE A 1 8.08 -26.26 -15.43
C ILE A 1 8.81 -24.98 -15.80
N ARG A 2 8.23 -23.82 -15.50
CA ARG A 2 8.97 -22.56 -15.60
C ARG A 2 9.65 -22.37 -14.25
N ASP A 3 10.94 -22.57 -14.19
CA ASP A 3 11.77 -22.07 -13.10
C ASP A 3 11.73 -20.54 -13.17
N SER A 4 10.72 -19.96 -12.52
CA SER A 4 10.64 -18.53 -12.39
C SER A 4 11.55 -18.09 -11.25
N HIS A 5 12.80 -17.81 -11.60
CA HIS A 5 13.75 -17.20 -10.68
C HIS A 5 13.46 -15.69 -10.58
N CYS A 6 13.27 -15.19 -9.36
CA CYS A 6 13.05 -13.78 -9.11
C CYS A 6 14.18 -13.24 -8.25
N ASP A 7 15.04 -12.41 -8.83
CA ASP A 7 16.16 -11.77 -8.14
C ASP A 7 15.68 -10.43 -7.55
N LEU A 8 15.52 -10.37 -6.24
CA LEU A 8 15.06 -9.19 -5.50
C LEU A 8 16.26 -8.38 -5.02
N ARG A 9 16.65 -7.38 -5.78
CA ARG A 9 17.74 -6.47 -5.39
C ARG A 9 17.22 -5.20 -4.72
N PRO A 10 17.86 -4.75 -3.64
CA PRO A 10 17.54 -3.47 -3.02
C PRO A 10 17.69 -2.28 -3.98
N PRO A 11 16.98 -1.16 -3.76
CA PRO A 11 15.86 -1.01 -2.83
C PRO A 11 14.53 -1.35 -3.49
N TYR A 12 13.62 -2.01 -2.76
CA TYR A 12 12.20 -2.17 -3.10
C TYR A 12 11.90 -2.96 -4.39
N ALA A 13 12.70 -3.96 -4.70
CA ALA A 13 12.35 -4.91 -5.76
C ALA A 13 11.05 -5.66 -5.41
N THR A 14 10.25 -5.98 -6.41
CA THR A 14 8.95 -6.65 -6.23
C THR A 14 8.91 -7.96 -6.99
N CYS A 15 8.30 -8.97 -6.39
CA CYS A 15 8.00 -10.24 -7.01
C CYS A 15 6.52 -10.56 -6.79
N CYS A 16 5.87 -11.09 -7.83
CA CYS A 16 4.49 -11.53 -7.75
C CYS A 16 4.43 -13.01 -8.12
N PHE A 17 3.87 -13.80 -7.24
CA PHE A 17 3.70 -15.24 -7.43
C PHE A 17 2.34 -15.70 -6.94
N ALA A 18 1.91 -16.89 -7.37
CA ALA A 18 0.67 -17.47 -6.90
C ALA A 18 0.85 -18.01 -5.48
N GLY A 19 -0.11 -17.77 -4.59
CA GLY A 19 -0.02 -18.20 -3.19
C GLY A 19 0.01 -19.71 -2.99
N GLU A 20 -0.29 -20.47 -4.04
CA GLU A 20 -0.19 -21.93 -4.08
C GLU A 20 1.24 -22.43 -4.40
N GLU A 21 2.08 -21.53 -4.90
CA GLU A 21 3.49 -21.80 -5.15
C GLU A 21 4.27 -21.71 -3.83
N THR A 22 5.28 -22.57 -3.70
CA THR A 22 6.16 -22.56 -2.53
C THR A 22 7.54 -22.08 -2.98
N PRO A 23 7.76 -20.76 -3.09
CA PRO A 23 9.06 -20.27 -3.52
C PRO A 23 10.13 -20.55 -2.47
N GLU A 24 11.29 -21.05 -2.93
CA GLU A 24 12.47 -21.08 -2.09
C GLU A 24 13.10 -19.68 -2.09
N CYS A 25 13.51 -19.21 -0.91
CA CYS A 25 14.16 -17.92 -0.74
C CYS A 25 15.57 -18.12 -0.21
N VAL A 26 16.54 -17.54 -0.91
CA VAL A 26 17.93 -17.51 -0.49
C VAL A 26 18.31 -16.07 -0.19
N LEU A 27 18.72 -15.80 1.04
CA LEU A 27 19.22 -14.48 1.44
C LEU A 27 20.72 -14.40 1.18
N PHE A 28 21.15 -13.44 0.36
CA PHE A 28 22.56 -13.30 -0.02
C PHE A 28 23.35 -12.39 0.93
N ASP A 29 22.67 -11.43 1.59
CA ASP A 29 23.34 -10.36 2.34
C ASP A 29 22.60 -10.03 3.64
N GLY A 30 22.41 -11.03 4.48
CA GLY A 30 21.84 -10.85 5.81
C GLY A 30 20.31 -10.73 5.85
N PRO A 31 19.75 -10.25 6.98
CA PRO A 31 18.30 -10.21 7.19
C PRO A 31 17.64 -9.16 6.30
N THR A 32 16.47 -9.49 5.76
CA THR A 32 15.62 -8.60 4.96
C THR A 32 14.32 -8.24 5.67
N VAL A 33 13.67 -7.20 5.19
CA VAL A 33 12.32 -6.84 5.61
C VAL A 33 11.45 -6.74 4.37
N ASP A 34 10.40 -7.54 4.35
CA ASP A 34 9.50 -7.63 3.22
C ASP A 34 8.16 -6.97 3.54
N PHE A 35 7.58 -6.30 2.54
CA PHE A 35 6.22 -5.83 2.57
C PHE A 35 5.37 -6.76 1.71
N ASN A 36 4.60 -7.64 2.36
CA ASN A 36 3.78 -8.63 1.68
C ASN A 36 2.35 -8.15 1.47
N VAL A 37 1.85 -8.33 0.25
CA VAL A 37 0.46 -8.09 -0.11
C VAL A 37 -0.17 -9.40 -0.54
N ILE A 38 -1.13 -9.88 0.24
CA ILE A 38 -1.79 -11.17 0.02
C ILE A 38 -3.29 -10.91 -0.20
N TRP A 39 -3.85 -11.44 -1.28
CA TRP A 39 -5.27 -11.26 -1.59
C TRP A 39 -5.89 -12.46 -2.30
N ARG A 40 -7.21 -12.49 -2.26
CA ARG A 40 -8.00 -13.46 -3.01
C ARG A 40 -8.22 -12.95 -4.43
N ARG A 41 -7.63 -13.62 -5.41
CA ARG A 41 -7.68 -13.25 -6.84
C ARG A 41 -9.10 -13.34 -7.45
N ASP A 42 -9.98 -14.15 -6.88
CA ASP A 42 -11.39 -14.27 -7.26
C ASP A 42 -12.27 -13.12 -6.74
N ALA A 43 -11.80 -12.40 -5.74
CA ALA A 43 -12.57 -11.37 -5.05
C ALA A 43 -12.12 -9.93 -5.36
N ILE A 44 -10.81 -9.71 -5.51
CA ILE A 44 -10.24 -8.38 -5.74
C ILE A 44 -9.04 -8.45 -6.68
N SER A 45 -8.74 -7.31 -7.31
CA SER A 45 -7.49 -7.08 -8.03
C SER A 45 -6.69 -6.01 -7.31
N ILE A 46 -5.38 -6.19 -7.20
CA ILE A 46 -4.49 -5.22 -6.58
C ILE A 46 -3.37 -4.87 -7.53
N THR A 47 -3.16 -3.57 -7.71
CA THR A 47 -2.00 -3.01 -8.41
C THR A 47 -1.13 -2.31 -7.39
N VAL A 48 0.16 -2.62 -7.37
CA VAL A 48 1.14 -2.00 -6.47
C VAL A 48 2.10 -1.15 -7.29
N GLU A 49 2.25 0.10 -6.92
CA GLU A 49 3.17 1.03 -7.56
C GLU A 49 4.01 1.76 -6.50
N ARG A 50 5.30 1.89 -6.76
CA ARG A 50 6.16 2.80 -6.01
C ARG A 50 6.09 4.18 -6.64
N ARG A 51 5.79 5.20 -5.84
CA ARG A 51 5.67 6.57 -6.32
C ARG A 51 6.49 7.52 -5.46
N ALA A 52 7.23 8.41 -6.13
CA ALA A 52 7.75 9.62 -5.53
C ALA A 52 6.62 10.66 -5.43
N MET A 53 6.58 11.38 -4.32
CA MET A 53 5.53 12.36 -4.03
C MET A 53 6.16 13.71 -3.69
N HIS A 54 5.62 14.78 -4.30
CA HIS A 54 6.08 16.14 -4.09
C HIS A 54 4.89 17.10 -4.11
N GLY A 55 4.38 17.46 -2.93
CA GLY A 55 3.31 18.44 -2.76
C GLY A 55 1.92 17.83 -2.75
N SER A 56 0.95 18.53 -3.35
CA SER A 56 -0.46 18.18 -3.28
C SER A 56 -0.87 17.13 -4.31
N LEU A 57 -1.55 16.10 -3.86
CA LEU A 57 -2.08 15.00 -4.66
C LEU A 57 -3.59 14.91 -4.48
N TRP A 58 -4.33 14.74 -5.57
CA TRP A 58 -5.76 14.52 -5.52
C TRP A 58 -6.09 13.02 -5.58
N CYS A 59 -6.80 12.54 -4.58
CA CYS A 59 -7.48 11.25 -4.64
C CYS A 59 -8.93 11.47 -5.07
N VAL A 60 -9.24 11.00 -6.28
CA VAL A 60 -10.60 11.05 -6.82
C VAL A 60 -11.30 9.75 -6.46
N PRO A 61 -12.50 9.84 -5.84
CA PRO A 61 -13.29 8.64 -5.55
C PRO A 61 -13.69 7.92 -6.83
N GLU A 62 -13.42 6.63 -6.87
CA GLU A 62 -13.88 5.73 -7.94
C GLU A 62 -14.76 4.63 -7.30
N PRO A 63 -15.95 4.34 -7.84
CA PRO A 63 -16.78 3.27 -7.33
C PRO A 63 -16.06 1.92 -7.35
N GLY A 64 -16.05 1.22 -6.22
CA GLY A 64 -15.39 -0.09 -6.09
C GLY A 64 -13.89 -0.05 -5.89
N VAL A 65 -13.27 1.13 -5.91
CA VAL A 65 -11.83 1.30 -5.72
C VAL A 65 -11.52 1.78 -4.30
N SER A 66 -10.52 1.18 -3.69
CA SER A 66 -9.89 1.66 -2.45
C SER A 66 -8.40 1.82 -2.68
N TRP A 67 -7.78 2.68 -1.88
CA TRP A 67 -6.35 2.89 -1.92
C TRP A 67 -5.73 2.59 -0.57
N PHE A 68 -4.57 1.97 -0.59
CA PHE A 68 -3.71 1.88 0.57
C PHE A 68 -2.35 2.47 0.22
N VAL A 69 -1.89 3.42 1.03
CA VAL A 69 -0.62 4.11 0.82
C VAL A 69 0.30 3.79 1.98
N TYR A 70 1.38 3.07 1.73
CA TYR A 70 2.40 2.77 2.73
C TYR A 70 3.59 3.70 2.55
N LEU A 71 3.87 4.52 3.57
CA LEU A 71 4.90 5.54 3.50
C LEU A 71 6.29 4.94 3.74
N LEU A 72 7.15 4.99 2.73
CA LEU A 72 8.53 4.52 2.79
C LEU A 72 9.47 5.59 3.38
N SER A 73 9.28 6.84 2.94
CA SER A 73 10.07 7.99 3.40
C SER A 73 9.26 9.28 3.34
N GLY A 74 9.64 10.30 4.12
CA GLY A 74 9.02 11.62 4.09
C GLY A 74 7.79 11.76 4.98
N SER A 75 6.74 12.42 4.48
CA SER A 75 5.51 12.72 5.21
C SER A 75 4.28 12.63 4.30
N LEU A 76 3.14 12.30 4.88
CA LEU A 76 1.85 12.24 4.19
C LEU A 76 0.74 12.67 5.14
N MET A 77 -0.10 13.61 4.71
CA MET A 77 -1.25 14.07 5.49
C MET A 77 -2.46 14.34 4.61
N VAL A 78 -3.65 14.31 5.21
CA VAL A 78 -4.90 14.73 4.58
C VAL A 78 -5.06 16.23 4.82
N LYS A 79 -5.05 17.03 3.76
CA LYS A 79 -4.92 18.50 3.85
C LYS A 79 -6.18 19.18 4.38
N ASP A 80 -7.36 18.70 4.00
CA ASP A 80 -8.63 19.35 4.31
C ASP A 80 -9.27 18.83 5.62
N ASP A 81 -8.54 18.03 6.38
CA ASP A 81 -8.98 17.51 7.67
C ASP A 81 -7.96 17.92 8.76
N PRO A 82 -8.25 18.95 9.58
CA PRO A 82 -7.35 19.39 10.64
C PRO A 82 -7.11 18.33 11.73
N HIS A 83 -7.98 17.33 11.81
CA HIS A 83 -7.83 16.15 12.66
C HIS A 83 -7.44 14.91 11.86
N GLY A 84 -7.16 15.10 10.57
CA GLY A 84 -6.77 14.04 9.64
C GLY A 84 -5.48 13.36 10.04
N PRO A 85 -5.31 12.10 9.60
CA PRO A 85 -4.11 11.36 9.94
C PRO A 85 -2.88 11.99 9.29
N GLN A 86 -1.86 12.20 10.12
CA GLN A 86 -0.51 12.51 9.67
C GLN A 86 0.34 11.25 9.76
N CYS A 87 0.89 10.81 8.64
CA CYS A 87 1.70 9.61 8.54
C CYS A 87 3.19 9.95 8.53
N VAL A 88 3.96 9.08 9.17
CA VAL A 88 5.42 9.07 9.14
C VAL A 88 5.91 7.76 8.49
N PRO A 89 7.18 7.64 8.10
CA PRO A 89 7.70 6.41 7.49
C PRO A 89 7.37 5.16 8.31
N GLY A 90 6.85 4.13 7.63
CA GLY A 90 6.34 2.91 8.23
C GLY A 90 4.85 2.92 8.57
N ASP A 91 4.15 4.04 8.42
CA ASP A 91 2.69 4.09 8.55
C ASP A 91 2.01 3.76 7.22
N GLY A 92 0.77 3.27 7.32
CA GLY A 92 -0.14 3.11 6.20
C GLY A 92 -1.35 4.03 6.30
N LEU A 93 -1.78 4.59 5.17
CA LEU A 93 -3.01 5.34 5.04
C LEU A 93 -4.00 4.55 4.19
N TRP A 94 -5.14 4.20 4.78
CA TRP A 94 -6.23 3.57 4.06
C TRP A 94 -7.21 4.63 3.59
N LEU A 95 -7.41 4.72 2.28
CA LEU A 95 -8.31 5.64 1.62
C LEU A 95 -9.45 4.86 0.99
N GLN A 96 -10.63 5.15 1.46
CA GLN A 96 -11.81 4.44 1.04
C GLN A 96 -12.92 5.44 0.78
N PRO A 97 -13.03 5.92 -0.48
CA PRO A 97 -14.04 6.88 -0.83
C PRO A 97 -15.43 6.25 -0.83
N GLU A 98 -16.39 6.91 -0.19
CA GLU A 98 -17.80 6.61 -0.31
C GLU A 98 -18.32 7.06 -1.69
N ALA A 99 -19.36 6.41 -2.20
CA ALA A 99 -20.02 6.86 -3.41
C ALA A 99 -20.53 8.29 -3.23
N GLY A 100 -20.12 9.22 -4.11
CA GLY A 100 -20.44 10.63 -4.03
C GLY A 100 -19.60 11.43 -3.03
N ALA A 101 -18.58 10.81 -2.41
CA ALA A 101 -17.64 11.55 -1.57
C ALA A 101 -16.89 12.62 -2.38
N PRO A 102 -16.56 13.77 -1.77
CA PRO A 102 -15.71 14.75 -2.42
C PRO A 102 -14.30 14.15 -2.62
N ARG A 103 -13.62 14.67 -3.64
CA ARG A 103 -12.19 14.37 -3.83
C ARG A 103 -11.41 14.76 -2.56
N LEU A 104 -10.44 13.95 -2.22
CA LEU A 104 -9.57 14.17 -1.07
C LEU A 104 -8.23 14.74 -1.53
N MET A 105 -7.76 15.78 -0.86
CA MET A 105 -6.43 16.32 -1.11
C MET A 105 -5.44 15.81 -0.06
N LEU A 106 -4.37 15.19 -0.55
CA LEU A 106 -3.24 14.77 0.25
C LEU A 106 -2.09 15.74 0.03
N GLU A 107 -1.39 16.06 1.09
CA GLU A 107 -0.09 16.71 1.01
C GLU A 107 0.99 15.69 1.36
N ALA A 108 1.91 15.43 0.42
CA ALA A 108 2.83 14.32 0.51
C ALA A 108 4.21 14.67 -0.05
N TYR A 109 5.23 14.24 0.67
CA TYR A 109 6.63 14.38 0.27
C TYR A 109 7.36 13.07 0.56
N GLY A 110 8.26 12.66 -0.34
CA GLY A 110 9.05 11.45 -0.18
C GLY A 110 8.58 10.32 -1.08
N GLU A 111 8.57 9.10 -0.60
CA GLU A 111 8.23 7.91 -1.37
C GLU A 111 7.22 7.02 -0.65
N ALA A 112 6.32 6.41 -1.41
CA ALA A 112 5.35 5.47 -0.89
C ALA A 112 5.06 4.32 -1.85
N LEU A 113 4.58 3.21 -1.29
CA LEU A 113 3.89 2.18 -2.06
C LEU A 113 2.41 2.53 -2.12
N TRP A 114 1.89 2.63 -3.33
CA TRP A 114 0.49 2.87 -3.62
C TRP A 114 -0.15 1.58 -4.08
N LEU A 115 -1.15 1.13 -3.36
CA LEU A 115 -1.93 -0.05 -3.68
C LEU A 115 -3.31 0.38 -4.13
N LYS A 116 -3.63 0.17 -5.40
CA LYS A 116 -4.99 0.29 -5.94
C LYS A 116 -5.69 -1.05 -5.74
N ILE A 117 -6.82 -1.03 -5.08
CA ILE A 117 -7.60 -2.21 -4.75
C ILE A 117 -8.94 -2.09 -5.44
N ASP A 118 -9.11 -2.86 -6.52
CA ASP A 118 -10.32 -2.90 -7.33
C ASP A 118 -11.20 -4.07 -6.88
N ARG A 119 -12.48 -3.79 -6.62
CA ARG A 119 -13.49 -4.80 -6.35
C ARG A 119 -14.42 -4.91 -7.54
N PRO A 120 -14.57 -6.08 -8.16
CA PRO A 120 -15.55 -6.26 -9.21
C PRO A 120 -16.96 -5.97 -8.67
N HIS A 121 -17.78 -5.30 -9.46
CA HIS A 121 -19.09 -4.74 -9.09
C HIS A 121 -20.12 -5.71 -8.48
N ARG A 122 -19.81 -6.99 -8.36
CA ARG A 122 -20.72 -8.01 -7.80
C ARG A 122 -20.77 -8.05 -6.27
N CYS A 123 -19.89 -7.34 -5.56
CA CYS A 123 -19.82 -7.33 -4.09
C CYS A 123 -20.06 -5.94 -3.49
N ALA A 124 -21.04 -5.20 -3.99
CA ALA A 124 -21.45 -3.92 -3.42
C ALA A 124 -22.34 -4.13 -2.19
N HIS A 125 -21.83 -4.71 -1.12
CA HIS A 125 -22.50 -4.74 0.17
C HIS A 125 -21.60 -4.22 1.29
N ARG A 126 -21.95 -2.98 1.69
CA ARG A 126 -21.85 -2.34 3.01
C ARG A 126 -20.52 -1.87 3.56
N ILE A 127 -20.60 -0.59 3.88
CA ILE A 127 -19.97 0.18 4.97
C ILE A 127 -18.53 0.56 4.73
N TRP A 128 -18.41 1.81 4.41
CA TRP A 128 -17.14 2.44 4.15
C TRP A 128 -16.89 3.53 5.19
N ARG A 129 -15.77 3.46 5.84
CA ARG A 129 -15.33 4.47 6.78
C ARG A 129 -14.07 5.16 6.25
N ARG A 130 -13.99 6.45 6.52
CA ARG A 130 -12.94 7.45 6.36
C ARG A 130 -11.50 6.92 6.24
N ALA A 131 -10.60 7.79 5.77
CA ALA A 131 -9.16 7.60 5.86
C ALA A 131 -8.75 7.16 7.27
N ALA A 132 -8.08 6.03 7.37
CA ALA A 132 -7.59 5.48 8.63
C ALA A 132 -6.09 5.28 8.54
N ARG A 133 -5.37 5.80 9.53
CA ARG A 133 -3.95 5.52 9.69
C ARG A 133 -3.79 4.14 10.33
N ILE A 134 -2.97 3.31 9.71
CA ILE A 134 -2.56 2.01 10.23
C ILE A 134 -1.10 2.15 10.65
N ARG A 135 -0.84 1.96 11.95
CA ARG A 135 0.54 1.89 12.45
C ARG A 135 1.01 0.45 12.40
N PHE A 136 2.12 0.24 11.74
CA PHE A 136 2.82 -1.04 11.80
C PHE A 136 3.80 -0.99 13.00
N PRO A 137 4.03 -2.13 13.67
CA PRO A 137 5.03 -2.17 14.73
C PRO A 137 6.38 -1.72 14.15
N ARG A 138 7.05 -0.80 14.85
CA ARG A 138 8.40 -0.38 14.46
C ARG A 138 9.30 -1.60 14.50
N ARG A 139 10.23 -1.66 13.54
CA ARG A 139 11.21 -2.74 13.44
C ARG A 139 11.80 -3.08 14.80
N PRO A 140 11.97 -4.36 15.15
CA PRO A 140 12.88 -4.72 16.20
C PRO A 140 14.28 -4.19 15.79
N VAL A 141 14.89 -3.39 16.65
CA VAL A 141 16.29 -3.04 16.53
C VAL A 141 17.05 -4.31 16.91
N PHE A 142 17.62 -4.98 15.93
CA PHE A 142 18.56 -6.06 16.22
C PHE A 142 19.84 -5.39 16.72
N PRO A 143 20.36 -5.76 17.90
CA PRO A 143 21.66 -5.28 18.33
C PRO A 143 22.73 -5.82 17.36
N ASP A 144 23.70 -4.95 17.06
CA ASP A 144 24.90 -5.28 16.27
C ASP A 144 25.69 -6.43 16.91
#